data_36301d4cca52c7cbb7f179a59e84451e
#
_entry.id   36301d4cca52c7cbb7f179a59e84451e
#
_cell.length_a   1.000
_cell.length_b   1.000
_cell.length_c   1.000
_cell.angle_alpha   90.00
_cell.angle_beta   90.00
_cell.angle_gamma   90.00
#
_symmetry.space_group_name_H-M   'P 1'
#
loop_
_entity.id
_entity.type
_entity.pdbx_description
1 polymer ?
#
loop_
_entity_poly.entity_id
_entity_poly.type
_entity_poly.pdbx_seq_one_letter_code
_entity_poly.pdbx_strand_id
1 'polypeptide(L)'
;RGRIHGRRTSGELLDDLTAAVKKRASRQESALQSALRAEQWFESICRQLRRVQPAVQEGAAGEAVQGPLPQPSALRADTPLQTLDTFCVLALKTTGKHPGRDELVQLSALKFRRFAPETILTVSIRPEKGLTRYAREAGVTDSMVASAPAAAEVAASIEAFLGERAPLVLFQSEELAFLPAAGIGCAGEGRTVYDVQSLTGKPDGKAPTLAEACRDLFSFTPELGGTEQEALACGLVFCALCDRTLHLTKKSAAR
;
A
#
# COMPACT_ATOMS: atom_id res chain seq x y z
N ARG A 1 31.10 9.35 55.45
CA ARG A 1 32.08 9.90 54.48
C ARG A 1 31.36 9.96 53.13
N GLY A 2 30.77 11.15 52.82
CA GLY A 2 30.12 11.42 51.53
C GLY A 2 31.17 11.63 50.46
N ARG A 3 31.08 10.90 49.33
CA ARG A 3 31.87 11.16 48.14
C ARG A 3 31.34 12.44 47.48
N ILE A 4 32.17 13.46 47.48
CA ILE A 4 31.94 14.70 46.69
C ILE A 4 32.10 14.29 45.23
N HIS A 5 31.02 14.28 44.46
CA HIS A 5 31.09 14.16 43.02
C HIS A 5 31.81 15.39 42.47
N GLY A 6 32.98 15.20 41.85
CA GLY A 6 33.78 16.28 41.27
C GLY A 6 32.94 17.12 40.32
N ARG A 7 32.92 18.43 40.49
CA ARG A 7 32.36 19.41 39.55
C ARG A 7 33.15 19.28 38.25
N ARG A 8 32.45 18.93 37.16
CA ARG A 8 33.03 18.95 35.81
C ARG A 8 33.46 20.38 35.48
N THR A 9 34.61 20.53 34.85
CA THR A 9 35.11 21.81 34.38
C THR A 9 34.27 22.30 33.19
N SER A 10 34.25 23.62 32.96
CA SER A 10 33.53 24.19 31.79
C SER A 10 34.07 23.67 30.48
N GLY A 11 35.35 23.28 30.38
CA GLY A 11 35.97 22.67 29.22
C GLY A 11 35.40 21.26 28.93
N GLU A 12 35.32 20.41 29.96
CA GLU A 12 34.74 19.05 29.82
C GLU A 12 33.27 19.09 29.38
N LEU A 13 32.49 20.06 29.84
CA LEU A 13 31.12 20.26 29.43
C LEU A 13 31.03 20.70 27.95
N LEU A 14 31.94 21.57 27.50
CA LEU A 14 32.00 22.02 26.12
C LEU A 14 32.41 20.90 25.18
N ASP A 15 33.35 20.05 25.57
CA ASP A 15 33.78 18.89 24.82
C ASP A 15 32.66 17.85 24.70
N ASP A 16 31.95 17.57 25.80
CA ASP A 16 30.78 16.67 25.81
C ASP A 16 29.66 17.19 24.89
N LEU A 17 29.35 18.49 24.91
CA LEU A 17 28.38 19.11 24.03
C LEU A 17 28.79 19.03 22.56
N THR A 18 30.06 19.31 22.27
CA THR A 18 30.61 19.24 20.91
C THR A 18 30.56 17.81 20.37
N ALA A 19 30.89 16.81 21.18
CA ALA A 19 30.77 15.41 20.81
C ALA A 19 29.31 14.99 20.58
N ALA A 20 28.39 15.46 21.43
CA ALA A 20 26.96 15.18 21.28
C ALA A 20 26.38 15.80 19.99
N VAL A 21 26.76 17.03 19.64
CA VAL A 21 26.37 17.72 18.41
C VAL A 21 26.91 16.99 17.19
N LYS A 22 28.20 16.63 17.16
CA LYS A 22 28.80 15.82 16.07
C LYS A 22 28.09 14.47 15.88
N LYS A 23 27.80 13.77 16.98
CA LYS A 23 27.08 12.49 16.94
C LYS A 23 25.65 12.63 16.39
N ARG A 24 24.96 13.72 16.74
CA ARG A 24 23.62 14.02 16.22
C ARG A 24 23.67 14.37 14.74
N ALA A 25 24.61 15.18 14.29
CA ALA A 25 24.81 15.52 12.88
C ALA A 25 25.10 14.27 12.03
N SER A 26 26.00 13.40 12.48
CA SER A 26 26.32 12.13 11.80
C SER A 26 25.10 11.19 11.71
N ARG A 27 24.26 11.13 12.75
CA ARG A 27 23.01 10.34 12.70
C ARG A 27 22.00 10.92 11.71
N GLN A 28 21.86 12.24 11.63
CA GLN A 28 20.98 12.91 10.68
C GLN A 28 21.45 12.69 9.24
N GLU A 29 22.75 12.79 8.98
CA GLU A 29 23.34 12.53 7.68
C GLU A 29 23.14 11.06 7.23
N SER A 30 23.35 10.10 8.14
CA SER A 30 23.10 8.68 7.88
C SER A 30 21.61 8.39 7.59
N ALA A 31 20.70 9.03 8.32
CA ALA A 31 19.26 8.91 8.09
C ALA A 31 18.86 9.49 6.73
N LEU A 32 19.39 10.66 6.37
CA LEU A 32 19.15 11.28 5.07
C LEU A 32 19.65 10.40 3.91
N GLN A 33 20.86 9.86 4.01
CA GLN A 33 21.40 8.94 3.00
C GLN A 33 20.57 7.66 2.88
N SER A 34 20.06 7.13 3.99
CA SER A 34 19.17 5.95 3.96
C SER A 34 17.85 6.26 3.29
N ALA A 35 17.26 7.43 3.55
CA ALA A 35 16.04 7.89 2.91
C ALA A 35 16.22 8.05 1.39
N LEU A 36 17.29 8.71 0.94
CA LEU A 36 17.61 8.87 -0.49
C LEU A 36 17.78 7.53 -1.20
N ARG A 37 18.42 6.55 -0.58
CA ARG A 37 18.56 5.20 -1.15
C ARG A 37 17.21 4.50 -1.27
N ALA A 38 16.34 4.62 -0.26
CA ALA A 38 15.01 4.03 -0.28
C ALA A 38 14.14 4.64 -1.38
N GLU A 39 14.20 5.95 -1.57
CA GLU A 39 13.51 6.67 -2.64
C GLU A 39 13.98 6.21 -4.03
N GLN A 40 15.30 6.19 -4.27
CA GLN A 40 15.89 5.72 -5.52
C GLN A 40 15.53 4.27 -5.83
N TRP A 41 15.51 3.42 -4.82
CA TRP A 41 15.10 2.03 -4.95
C TRP A 41 13.61 1.91 -5.31
N PHE A 42 12.74 2.68 -4.65
CA PHE A 42 11.30 2.73 -4.94
C PHE A 42 11.04 3.15 -6.39
N GLU A 43 11.66 4.24 -6.86
CA GLU A 43 11.54 4.69 -8.23
C GLU A 43 12.09 3.67 -9.24
N SER A 44 13.20 2.99 -8.90
CA SER A 44 13.77 1.94 -9.74
C SER A 44 12.80 0.78 -9.91
N ILE A 45 12.14 0.34 -8.84
CA ILE A 45 11.13 -0.72 -8.90
C ILE A 45 9.94 -0.28 -9.74
N CYS A 46 9.42 0.93 -9.55
CA CYS A 46 8.33 1.46 -10.37
C CYS A 46 8.66 1.38 -11.88
N ARG A 47 9.91 1.67 -12.25
CA ARG A 47 10.36 1.59 -13.65
C ARG A 47 10.53 0.14 -14.17
N GLN A 48 10.88 -0.80 -13.31
CA GLN A 48 11.15 -2.20 -13.68
C GLN A 48 9.91 -3.09 -13.71
N LEU A 49 8.81 -2.67 -13.09
CA LEU A 49 7.58 -3.45 -13.07
C LEU A 49 7.07 -3.73 -14.49
N ARG A 50 6.77 -5.00 -14.75
CA ARG A 50 6.12 -5.41 -16.01
C ARG A 50 4.69 -4.91 -16.00
N ARG A 51 4.37 -4.02 -16.92
CA ARG A 51 2.99 -3.54 -17.10
C ARG A 51 2.22 -4.50 -17.98
N VAL A 52 1.05 -4.91 -17.52
CA VAL A 52 0.07 -5.68 -18.28
C VAL A 52 -1.04 -4.73 -18.69
N GLN A 53 -1.29 -4.63 -19.99
CA GLN A 53 -2.46 -3.91 -20.49
C GLN A 53 -3.64 -4.89 -20.56
N PRO A 54 -4.84 -4.51 -20.10
CA PRO A 54 -6.02 -5.34 -20.23
C PRO A 54 -6.40 -5.47 -21.72
N ALA A 55 -6.69 -6.68 -22.15
CA ALA A 55 -7.36 -6.88 -23.43
C ALA A 55 -8.81 -6.42 -23.26
N VAL A 56 -9.22 -5.42 -24.03
CA VAL A 56 -10.63 -4.99 -24.07
C VAL A 56 -11.43 -6.11 -24.76
N GLN A 57 -12.27 -6.79 -23.99
CA GLN A 57 -13.17 -7.80 -24.51
C GLN A 57 -14.50 -7.12 -24.88
N GLU A 58 -14.80 -7.03 -26.17
CA GLU A 58 -16.10 -6.57 -26.62
C GLU A 58 -17.18 -7.57 -26.14
N GLY A 59 -18.08 -7.09 -25.29
CA GLY A 59 -19.35 -7.74 -25.01
C GLY A 59 -19.48 -8.61 -23.76
N ALA A 60 -18.52 -8.64 -22.84
CA ALA A 60 -18.74 -9.29 -21.55
C ALA A 60 -19.36 -8.31 -20.55
N ALA A 61 -20.67 -8.16 -20.59
CA ALA A 61 -21.39 -7.58 -19.46
C ALA A 61 -21.24 -8.55 -18.28
N GLY A 62 -20.31 -8.26 -17.37
CA GLY A 62 -20.13 -9.04 -16.16
C GLY A 62 -21.44 -8.98 -15.34
N GLU A 63 -22.01 -10.13 -15.03
CA GLU A 63 -23.07 -10.20 -14.03
C GLU A 63 -22.50 -9.65 -12.72
N ALA A 64 -23.20 -8.68 -12.14
CA ALA A 64 -22.82 -8.12 -10.85
C ALA A 64 -22.68 -9.25 -9.83
N VAL A 65 -21.48 -9.46 -9.31
CA VAL A 65 -21.22 -10.49 -8.31
C VAL A 65 -21.93 -10.11 -7.02
N GLN A 66 -23.09 -10.71 -6.79
CA GLN A 66 -23.88 -10.54 -5.57
C GLN A 66 -23.37 -11.50 -4.51
N GLY A 67 -22.39 -11.09 -3.75
CA GLY A 67 -21.91 -11.84 -2.59
C GLY A 67 -21.43 -10.90 -1.48
N PRO A 68 -21.41 -11.34 -0.21
CA PRO A 68 -20.85 -10.54 0.86
C PRO A 68 -19.36 -10.31 0.59
N LEU A 69 -18.92 -9.06 0.72
CA LEU A 69 -17.49 -8.72 0.63
C LEU A 69 -16.72 -9.45 1.74
N PRO A 70 -15.54 -9.99 1.43
CA PRO A 70 -14.69 -10.61 2.46
C PRO A 70 -14.31 -9.59 3.52
N GLN A 71 -14.38 -10.00 4.79
CA GLN A 71 -14.01 -9.14 5.92
C GLN A 71 -12.49 -9.04 6.05
N PRO A 72 -11.94 -7.89 6.48
CA PRO A 72 -10.53 -7.74 6.70
C PRO A 72 -9.98 -8.75 7.72
N SER A 73 -8.85 -9.35 7.40
CA SER A 73 -8.16 -10.31 8.25
C SER A 73 -6.98 -9.67 8.98
N ALA A 74 -6.81 -9.97 10.25
CA ALA A 74 -5.61 -9.58 10.98
C ALA A 74 -4.42 -10.47 10.60
N LEU A 75 -3.23 -9.91 10.55
CA LEU A 75 -1.99 -10.70 10.47
C LEU A 75 -1.80 -11.42 11.80
N ARG A 76 -1.75 -12.75 11.73
CA ARG A 76 -1.50 -13.60 12.88
C ARG A 76 -0.14 -14.28 12.75
N ALA A 77 0.44 -14.59 13.91
CA ALA A 77 1.70 -15.31 13.98
C ALA A 77 1.66 -16.69 13.30
N ASP A 78 0.50 -17.29 13.27
CA ASP A 78 0.21 -18.61 12.68
C ASP A 78 -0.33 -18.53 11.25
N THR A 79 -0.37 -17.33 10.64
CA THR A 79 -0.80 -17.19 9.25
C THR A 79 0.15 -17.99 8.34
N PRO A 80 -0.35 -18.97 7.55
CA PRO A 80 0.52 -19.81 6.74
C PRO A 80 1.31 -18.96 5.74
N LEU A 81 2.64 -19.06 5.77
CA LEU A 81 3.53 -18.35 4.83
C LEU A 81 3.16 -18.60 3.37
N GLN A 82 2.62 -19.79 3.05
CA GLN A 82 2.16 -20.14 1.72
C GLN A 82 1.04 -19.25 1.20
N THR A 83 0.16 -18.73 2.10
CA THR A 83 -0.91 -17.80 1.71
C THR A 83 -0.39 -16.38 1.50
N LEU A 84 0.76 -16.04 2.10
CA LEU A 84 1.43 -14.74 1.98
C LEU A 84 2.54 -14.73 0.93
N ASP A 85 2.99 -15.90 0.44
CA ASP A 85 4.03 -15.99 -0.60
C ASP A 85 3.60 -15.32 -1.91
N THR A 86 2.30 -15.33 -2.18
CA THR A 86 1.69 -14.66 -3.32
C THR A 86 0.45 -13.89 -2.88
N PHE A 87 0.40 -12.59 -3.15
CA PHE A 87 -0.76 -11.74 -2.88
C PHE A 87 -0.89 -10.65 -3.93
N CYS A 88 -2.04 -10.00 -3.98
CA CYS A 88 -2.31 -8.92 -4.91
C CYS A 88 -2.70 -7.65 -4.15
N VAL A 89 -1.94 -6.58 -4.38
CA VAL A 89 -2.21 -5.26 -3.79
C VAL A 89 -3.08 -4.46 -4.73
N LEU A 90 -4.11 -3.82 -4.20
CA LEU A 90 -5.01 -2.95 -4.94
C LEU A 90 -4.87 -1.51 -4.47
N ALA A 91 -4.86 -0.59 -5.42
CA ALA A 91 -5.02 0.83 -5.20
C ALA A 91 -6.05 1.37 -6.20
N LEU A 92 -6.97 2.18 -5.71
CA LEU A 92 -8.15 2.62 -6.43
C LEU A 92 -8.26 4.15 -6.43
N LYS A 93 -8.74 4.71 -7.53
CA LYS A 93 -9.27 6.09 -7.57
C LYS A 93 -10.73 6.04 -7.97
N THR A 94 -11.52 6.87 -7.33
CA THR A 94 -12.99 6.87 -7.47
C THR A 94 -13.51 8.28 -7.66
N THR A 95 -14.74 8.42 -8.09
CA THR A 95 -15.40 9.74 -8.18
C THR A 95 -15.86 10.26 -6.83
N GLY A 96 -15.82 9.45 -5.78
CA GLY A 96 -16.19 9.82 -4.41
C GLY A 96 -16.04 8.64 -3.46
N LYS A 97 -16.59 8.76 -2.25
CA LYS A 97 -16.35 7.81 -1.15
C LYS A 97 -17.40 6.71 -1.00
N HIS A 98 -18.48 6.74 -1.77
CA HIS A 98 -19.62 5.86 -1.55
C HIS A 98 -19.81 4.88 -2.69
N PRO A 99 -19.44 3.59 -2.54
CA PRO A 99 -19.74 2.55 -3.52
C PRO A 99 -21.23 2.50 -3.84
N GLY A 100 -21.60 2.29 -5.09
CA GLY A 100 -22.99 2.31 -5.57
C GLY A 100 -23.53 3.69 -5.95
N ARG A 101 -22.94 4.79 -5.46
CA ARG A 101 -23.22 6.15 -5.92
C ARG A 101 -22.08 6.73 -6.74
N ASP A 102 -20.88 6.51 -6.25
CA ASP A 102 -19.64 6.97 -6.83
C ASP A 102 -18.99 5.83 -7.62
N GLU A 103 -18.19 6.17 -8.61
CA GLU A 103 -17.69 5.24 -9.64
C GLU A 103 -16.19 5.03 -9.53
N LEU A 104 -15.72 3.84 -9.89
CA LEU A 104 -14.31 3.52 -10.06
C LEU A 104 -13.78 4.19 -11.33
N VAL A 105 -12.67 4.93 -11.24
CA VAL A 105 -12.06 5.64 -12.39
C VAL A 105 -10.65 5.20 -12.69
N GLN A 106 -9.95 4.64 -11.74
CA GLN A 106 -8.64 4.04 -11.95
C GLN A 106 -8.39 2.91 -10.96
N LEU A 107 -7.76 1.86 -11.43
CA LEU A 107 -7.33 0.73 -10.61
C LEU A 107 -5.90 0.36 -10.97
N SER A 108 -5.08 0.12 -9.96
CA SER A 108 -3.84 -0.64 -10.11
C SER A 108 -3.90 -1.88 -9.24
N ALA A 109 -3.59 -3.02 -9.85
CA ALA A 109 -3.45 -4.31 -9.19
C ALA A 109 -2.00 -4.77 -9.35
N LEU A 110 -1.28 -4.94 -8.24
CA LEU A 110 0.12 -5.31 -8.21
C LEU A 110 0.30 -6.68 -7.56
N LYS A 111 0.77 -7.65 -8.32
CA LYS A 111 1.11 -8.98 -7.80
C LYS A 111 2.46 -8.96 -7.13
N PHE A 112 2.49 -9.53 -5.94
CA PHE A 112 3.71 -9.86 -5.20
C PHE A 112 3.91 -11.37 -5.21
N ARG A 113 5.17 -11.78 -5.36
CA ARG A 113 5.60 -13.16 -5.17
C ARG A 113 6.84 -13.19 -4.31
N ARG A 114 6.84 -13.99 -3.24
CA ARG A 114 7.93 -14.06 -2.27
C ARG A 114 8.31 -12.67 -1.74
N PHE A 115 7.28 -11.88 -1.42
CA PHE A 115 7.40 -10.51 -0.93
C PHE A 115 8.12 -9.53 -1.88
N ALA A 116 8.29 -9.89 -3.16
CA ALA A 116 8.81 -9.00 -4.20
C ALA A 116 7.71 -8.64 -5.22
N PRO A 117 7.61 -7.37 -5.65
CA PRO A 117 6.69 -6.96 -6.69
C PRO A 117 7.07 -7.59 -8.03
N GLU A 118 6.10 -8.15 -8.76
CA GLU A 118 6.36 -8.93 -9.98
C GLU A 118 5.70 -8.32 -11.22
N THR A 119 4.40 -8.11 -11.16
CA THR A 119 3.61 -7.69 -12.33
C THR A 119 2.49 -6.76 -11.91
N ILE A 120 2.27 -5.69 -12.67
CA ILE A 120 1.22 -4.70 -12.42
C ILE A 120 0.26 -4.60 -13.59
N LEU A 121 -1.03 -4.54 -13.28
CA LEU A 121 -2.10 -4.15 -14.17
C LEU A 121 -2.59 -2.76 -13.75
N THR A 122 -2.55 -1.78 -14.64
CA THR A 122 -3.14 -0.46 -14.40
C THR A 122 -4.19 -0.18 -15.47
N VAL A 123 -5.39 0.18 -15.01
CA VAL A 123 -6.55 0.46 -15.86
C VAL A 123 -7.15 1.79 -15.48
N SER A 124 -7.32 2.67 -16.46
CA SER A 124 -8.24 3.81 -16.34
C SER A 124 -9.61 3.40 -16.84
N ILE A 125 -10.66 3.81 -16.16
CA ILE A 125 -12.05 3.46 -16.43
C ILE A 125 -12.83 4.75 -16.66
N ARG A 126 -13.63 4.78 -17.73
CA ARG A 126 -14.48 5.93 -18.03
C ARG A 126 -15.70 5.93 -17.11
N PRO A 127 -15.85 6.93 -16.24
CA PRO A 127 -17.04 7.06 -15.41
C PRO A 127 -18.24 7.53 -16.25
N GLU A 128 -19.43 6.97 -16.00
CA GLU A 128 -20.67 7.35 -16.71
C GLU A 128 -21.10 8.78 -16.39
N LYS A 129 -20.95 9.19 -15.11
CA LYS A 129 -21.35 10.51 -14.60
C LYS A 129 -20.25 11.58 -14.76
N GLY A 130 -19.11 11.22 -15.37
CA GLY A 130 -17.95 12.10 -15.52
C GLY A 130 -17.12 12.28 -14.24
N LEU A 131 -16.02 13.04 -14.37
CA LEU A 131 -15.11 13.26 -13.25
C LEU A 131 -15.65 14.31 -12.28
N THR A 132 -15.65 13.97 -11.00
CA THR A 132 -15.96 14.89 -9.91
C THR A 132 -14.73 15.69 -9.49
N ARG A 133 -14.94 16.72 -8.65
CA ARG A 133 -13.86 17.45 -7.99
C ARG A 133 -12.99 16.51 -7.14
N TYR A 134 -13.60 15.57 -6.44
CA TYR A 134 -12.90 14.57 -5.62
C TYR A 134 -11.88 13.76 -6.43
N ALA A 135 -12.28 13.23 -7.60
CA ALA A 135 -11.39 12.49 -8.47
C ALA A 135 -10.23 13.35 -9.00
N ARG A 136 -10.50 14.62 -9.36
CA ARG A 136 -9.45 15.55 -9.83
C ARG A 136 -8.45 15.90 -8.72
N GLU A 137 -8.91 16.11 -7.49
CA GLU A 137 -8.03 16.32 -6.33
C GLU A 137 -7.19 15.07 -6.01
N ALA A 138 -7.69 13.88 -6.35
CA ALA A 138 -6.94 12.62 -6.28
C ALA A 138 -5.98 12.39 -7.46
N GLY A 139 -5.81 13.36 -8.36
CA GLY A 139 -4.87 13.31 -9.48
C GLY A 139 -5.41 12.68 -10.76
N VAL A 140 -6.72 12.36 -10.85
CA VAL A 140 -7.33 11.86 -12.08
C VAL A 140 -7.65 13.03 -13.01
N THR A 141 -7.18 12.96 -14.26
CA THR A 141 -7.39 14.00 -15.26
C THR A 141 -8.42 13.58 -16.31
N ASP A 142 -9.07 14.56 -16.94
CA ASP A 142 -10.02 14.29 -18.03
C ASP A 142 -9.36 13.53 -19.20
N SER A 143 -8.07 13.78 -19.47
CA SER A 143 -7.31 13.06 -20.50
C SER A 143 -7.09 11.58 -20.18
N MET A 144 -6.99 11.20 -18.90
CA MET A 144 -6.82 9.80 -18.49
C MET A 144 -8.08 8.97 -18.75
N VAL A 145 -9.25 9.57 -18.71
CA VAL A 145 -10.54 8.88 -18.84
C VAL A 145 -11.22 9.11 -20.18
N ALA A 146 -10.79 10.09 -20.98
CA ALA A 146 -11.43 10.44 -22.25
C ALA A 146 -11.53 9.28 -23.25
N SER A 147 -10.48 8.46 -23.34
CA SER A 147 -10.43 7.26 -24.20
C SER A 147 -10.43 5.96 -23.40
N ALA A 148 -10.71 6.05 -22.09
CA ALA A 148 -10.74 4.85 -21.26
C ALA A 148 -11.97 4.00 -21.56
N PRO A 149 -11.86 2.66 -21.45
CA PRO A 149 -12.98 1.74 -21.59
C PRO A 149 -13.98 1.92 -20.45
N ALA A 150 -15.22 1.45 -20.65
CA ALA A 150 -16.18 1.32 -19.56
C ALA A 150 -15.78 0.15 -18.62
N ALA A 151 -16.30 0.17 -17.38
CA ALA A 151 -15.96 -0.86 -16.39
C ALA A 151 -16.27 -2.29 -16.90
N ALA A 152 -17.42 -2.48 -17.55
CA ALA A 152 -17.82 -3.77 -18.11
C ALA A 152 -16.84 -4.32 -19.17
N GLU A 153 -16.18 -3.45 -19.94
CA GLU A 153 -15.23 -3.86 -21.00
C GLU A 153 -13.92 -4.40 -20.44
N VAL A 154 -13.56 -4.04 -19.20
CA VAL A 154 -12.30 -4.44 -18.56
C VAL A 154 -12.49 -5.40 -17.38
N ALA A 155 -13.71 -5.62 -16.94
CA ALA A 155 -14.03 -6.45 -15.77
C ALA A 155 -13.37 -7.84 -15.84
N ALA A 156 -13.58 -8.58 -16.92
CA ALA A 156 -13.02 -9.91 -17.09
C ALA A 156 -11.48 -9.93 -17.07
N SER A 157 -10.84 -8.91 -17.63
CA SER A 157 -9.36 -8.80 -17.61
C SER A 157 -8.82 -8.49 -16.21
N ILE A 158 -9.53 -7.66 -15.44
CA ILE A 158 -9.18 -7.37 -14.05
C ILE A 158 -9.35 -8.64 -13.22
N GLU A 159 -10.50 -9.34 -13.33
CA GLU A 159 -10.78 -10.58 -12.61
C GLU A 159 -9.75 -11.68 -12.92
N ALA A 160 -9.40 -11.88 -14.19
CA ALA A 160 -8.36 -12.82 -14.60
C ALA A 160 -6.99 -12.45 -14.00
N PHE A 161 -6.68 -11.16 -13.93
CA PHE A 161 -5.44 -10.71 -13.29
C PHE A 161 -5.47 -10.94 -11.78
N LEU A 162 -6.56 -10.60 -11.09
CA LEU A 162 -6.70 -10.81 -9.64
C LEU A 162 -6.62 -12.30 -9.27
N GLY A 163 -7.15 -13.18 -10.12
CA GLY A 163 -7.31 -14.61 -9.84
C GLY A 163 -8.28 -14.84 -8.68
N GLU A 164 -8.57 -16.09 -8.37
CA GLU A 164 -9.63 -16.46 -7.43
C GLU A 164 -9.18 -16.53 -5.96
N ARG A 165 -7.92 -16.90 -5.71
CA ARG A 165 -7.46 -17.34 -4.37
C ARG A 165 -6.39 -16.47 -3.72
N ALA A 166 -5.63 -15.70 -4.51
CA ALA A 166 -4.58 -14.88 -3.94
C ALA A 166 -5.17 -13.87 -2.94
N PRO A 167 -4.60 -13.72 -1.73
CA PRO A 167 -5.04 -12.69 -0.80
C PRO A 167 -5.01 -11.31 -1.44
N LEU A 168 -6.00 -10.48 -1.10
CA LEU A 168 -6.03 -9.08 -1.48
C LEU A 168 -5.47 -8.22 -0.36
N VAL A 169 -4.72 -7.21 -0.72
CA VAL A 169 -4.14 -6.24 0.20
C VAL A 169 -4.54 -4.85 -0.27
N LEU A 170 -5.18 -4.09 0.60
CA LEU A 170 -5.55 -2.69 0.35
C LEU A 170 -5.06 -1.84 1.50
N PHE A 171 -4.82 -0.56 1.22
CA PHE A 171 -4.52 0.37 2.32
C PHE A 171 -5.76 0.58 3.19
N GLN A 172 -6.93 0.76 2.57
CA GLN A 172 -8.24 0.82 3.22
C GLN A 172 -9.15 -0.24 2.58
N SER A 173 -9.53 -1.26 3.34
CA SER A 173 -10.27 -2.41 2.80
C SER A 173 -11.69 -2.08 2.35
N GLU A 174 -12.30 -1.01 2.86
CA GLU A 174 -13.61 -0.52 2.44
C GLU A 174 -13.65 -0.11 0.97
N GLU A 175 -12.51 0.26 0.37
CA GLU A 175 -12.41 0.56 -1.06
C GLU A 175 -12.70 -0.66 -1.93
N LEU A 176 -12.56 -1.88 -1.40
CA LEU A 176 -12.88 -3.10 -2.12
C LEU A 176 -14.32 -3.13 -2.63
N ALA A 177 -15.24 -2.44 -1.94
CA ALA A 177 -16.65 -2.39 -2.31
C ALA A 177 -16.91 -1.70 -3.67
N PHE A 178 -15.96 -0.94 -4.19
CA PHE A 178 -16.07 -0.34 -5.52
C PHE A 178 -15.94 -1.35 -6.66
N LEU A 179 -15.27 -2.49 -6.45
CA LEU A 179 -15.13 -3.51 -7.49
C LEU A 179 -16.48 -4.14 -7.86
N PRO A 180 -17.23 -4.77 -6.93
CA PRO A 180 -18.53 -5.32 -7.26
C PRO A 180 -19.54 -4.25 -7.70
N ALA A 181 -19.45 -3.01 -7.18
CA ALA A 181 -20.27 -1.90 -7.64
C ALA A 181 -20.00 -1.52 -9.11
N ALA A 182 -18.80 -1.79 -9.61
CA ALA A 182 -18.40 -1.62 -11.01
C ALA A 182 -18.60 -2.90 -11.85
N GLY A 183 -19.24 -3.96 -11.31
CA GLY A 183 -19.43 -5.24 -11.99
C GLY A 183 -18.17 -6.09 -12.06
N ILE A 184 -17.16 -5.83 -11.24
CA ILE A 184 -15.89 -6.57 -11.23
C ILE A 184 -15.90 -7.57 -10.07
N GLY A 185 -15.85 -8.87 -10.38
CA GLY A 185 -15.77 -9.92 -9.39
C GLY A 185 -14.42 -9.94 -8.68
N CYS A 186 -14.44 -9.82 -7.36
CA CYS A 186 -13.23 -9.89 -6.54
C CYS A 186 -13.32 -10.86 -5.38
N ALA A 187 -14.53 -11.40 -5.13
CA ALA A 187 -14.83 -12.25 -3.99
C ALA A 187 -14.91 -13.73 -4.44
N GLY A 188 -13.80 -14.46 -4.30
CA GLY A 188 -13.89 -15.92 -4.18
C GLY A 188 -14.33 -16.30 -2.77
N GLU A 189 -15.10 -17.39 -2.60
CA GLU A 189 -15.44 -17.92 -1.28
C GLU A 189 -14.14 -18.15 -0.47
N GLY A 190 -14.08 -17.57 0.75
CA GLY A 190 -12.92 -17.69 1.63
C GLY A 190 -11.69 -16.86 1.23
N ARG A 191 -11.81 -15.91 0.32
CA ARG A 191 -10.69 -15.03 -0.06
C ARG A 191 -10.29 -14.13 1.12
N THR A 192 -9.01 -14.14 1.45
CA THR A 192 -8.46 -13.30 2.53
C THR A 192 -8.24 -11.88 2.04
N VAL A 193 -8.61 -10.89 2.85
CA VAL A 193 -8.33 -9.47 2.62
C VAL A 193 -7.55 -8.90 3.80
N TYR A 194 -6.50 -8.16 3.52
CA TYR A 194 -5.72 -7.44 4.53
C TYR A 194 -5.92 -5.94 4.38
N ASP A 195 -6.28 -5.29 5.50
CA ASP A 195 -6.39 -3.84 5.64
C ASP A 195 -5.09 -3.30 6.26
N VAL A 196 -4.26 -2.68 5.44
CA VAL A 196 -2.93 -2.22 5.86
C VAL A 196 -3.03 -1.07 6.85
N GLN A 197 -4.00 -0.18 6.69
CA GLN A 197 -4.20 0.94 7.61
C GLN A 197 -4.51 0.46 9.03
N SER A 198 -5.40 -0.53 9.15
CA SER A 198 -5.72 -1.16 10.44
C SER A 198 -4.52 -1.90 11.05
N LEU A 199 -3.68 -2.53 10.21
CA LEU A 199 -2.46 -3.23 10.65
C LEU A 199 -1.35 -2.27 11.10
N THR A 200 -1.35 -1.01 10.61
CA THR A 200 -0.39 0.03 10.99
C THR A 200 -0.87 0.90 12.15
N GLY A 201 -1.98 0.59 12.77
CA GLY A 201 -2.64 1.38 13.82
C GLY A 201 -1.68 1.91 14.86
N LYS A 202 -1.78 3.21 15.18
CA LYS A 202 -0.98 3.86 16.21
C LYS A 202 -1.60 3.69 17.59
N PRO A 203 -0.79 3.69 18.66
CA PRO A 203 -1.29 3.61 20.03
C PRO A 203 -2.26 4.74 20.41
N ASP A 204 -2.18 5.89 19.72
CA ASP A 204 -3.08 7.05 19.91
C ASP A 204 -4.43 6.90 19.21
N GLY A 205 -4.66 5.78 18.53
CA GLY A 205 -5.91 5.47 17.82
C GLY A 205 -6.12 6.24 16.52
N LYS A 206 -5.16 7.09 16.09
CA LYS A 206 -5.23 7.78 14.82
C LYS A 206 -4.79 6.88 13.67
N ALA A 207 -5.67 6.66 12.69
CA ALA A 207 -5.33 5.94 11.48
C ALA A 207 -4.30 6.74 10.65
N PRO A 208 -3.12 6.17 10.33
CA PRO A 208 -2.13 6.85 9.51
C PRO A 208 -2.57 6.93 8.06
N THR A 209 -2.03 7.89 7.32
CA THR A 209 -2.04 7.86 5.85
C THR A 209 -0.96 6.90 5.33
N LEU A 210 -1.06 6.48 4.05
CA LEU A 210 -0.05 5.63 3.43
C LEU A 210 1.34 6.29 3.43
N ALA A 211 1.41 7.59 3.18
CA ALA A 211 2.65 8.36 3.22
C ALA A 211 3.26 8.39 4.65
N GLU A 212 2.43 8.52 5.68
CA GLU A 212 2.88 8.44 7.08
C GLU A 212 3.38 7.04 7.43
N ALA A 213 2.69 5.99 6.99
CA ALA A 213 3.12 4.61 7.21
C ALA A 213 4.49 4.33 6.55
N CYS A 214 4.71 4.80 5.33
CA CYS A 214 6.01 4.70 4.65
C CYS A 214 7.10 5.46 5.41
N ARG A 215 6.83 6.68 5.84
CA ARG A 215 7.79 7.48 6.61
C ARG A 215 8.18 6.80 7.92
N ASP A 216 7.21 6.23 8.63
CA ASP A 216 7.43 5.57 9.91
C ASP A 216 8.21 4.25 9.77
N LEU A 217 8.04 3.54 8.65
CA LEU A 217 8.70 2.25 8.39
C LEU A 217 10.05 2.38 7.68
N PHE A 218 10.15 3.27 6.71
CA PHE A 218 11.28 3.35 5.77
C PHE A 218 12.05 4.67 5.87
N SER A 219 11.61 5.62 6.70
CA SER A 219 12.22 6.95 6.87
C SER A 219 12.20 7.81 5.60
N PHE A 220 11.34 7.50 4.62
CA PHE A 220 11.10 8.34 3.46
C PHE A 220 9.61 8.46 3.16
N THR A 221 9.21 9.53 2.47
CA THR A 221 7.83 9.75 2.04
C THR A 221 7.78 9.63 0.53
N PRO A 222 7.14 8.57 -0.03
CA PRO A 222 7.04 8.41 -1.47
C PRO A 222 6.12 9.47 -2.09
N GLU A 223 6.40 9.86 -3.32
CA GLU A 223 5.43 10.59 -4.14
C GLU A 223 4.33 9.62 -4.60
N LEU A 224 3.12 9.81 -4.09
CA LEU A 224 1.95 8.99 -4.40
C LEU A 224 1.10 9.68 -5.49
N GLY A 225 1.70 9.91 -6.66
CA GLY A 225 1.06 10.61 -7.77
C GLY A 225 0.01 9.80 -8.53
N GLY A 226 -0.06 8.48 -8.32
CA GLY A 226 -0.99 7.60 -9.01
C GLY A 226 -1.17 6.26 -8.32
N THR A 227 -2.15 5.48 -8.78
CA THR A 227 -2.49 4.16 -8.19
C THR A 227 -1.33 3.16 -8.25
N GLU A 228 -0.41 3.26 -9.22
CA GLU A 228 0.77 2.38 -9.31
C GLU A 228 1.71 2.59 -8.11
N GLN A 229 2.02 3.84 -7.79
CA GLN A 229 2.87 4.20 -6.66
C GLN A 229 2.19 3.85 -5.34
N GLU A 230 0.89 4.08 -5.24
CA GLU A 230 0.10 3.71 -4.05
C GLU A 230 0.07 2.19 -3.84
N ALA A 231 -0.15 1.39 -4.89
CA ALA A 231 -0.12 -0.07 -4.79
C ALA A 231 1.26 -0.59 -4.37
N LEU A 232 2.35 -0.04 -4.95
CA LEU A 232 3.70 -0.43 -4.55
C LEU A 232 4.00 -0.05 -3.11
N ALA A 233 3.71 1.19 -2.71
CA ALA A 233 3.92 1.65 -1.34
C ALA A 233 3.13 0.81 -0.32
N CYS A 234 1.86 0.54 -0.59
CA CYS A 234 1.01 -0.31 0.24
C CYS A 234 1.58 -1.73 0.37
N GLY A 235 2.02 -2.34 -0.74
CA GLY A 235 2.63 -3.66 -0.75
C GLY A 235 3.92 -3.74 0.06
N LEU A 236 4.78 -2.72 -0.04
CA LEU A 236 6.02 -2.66 0.74
C LEU A 236 5.74 -2.49 2.24
N VAL A 237 4.77 -1.64 2.61
CA VAL A 237 4.31 -1.52 4.01
C VAL A 237 3.80 -2.87 4.51
N PHE A 238 2.98 -3.56 3.74
CA PHE A 238 2.49 -4.89 4.10
C PHE A 238 3.62 -5.91 4.27
N CYS A 239 4.61 -5.96 3.37
CA CYS A 239 5.79 -6.81 3.51
C CYS A 239 6.55 -6.55 4.81
N ALA A 240 6.77 -5.28 5.16
CA ALA A 240 7.44 -4.91 6.41
C ALA A 240 6.66 -5.33 7.66
N LEU A 241 5.33 -5.26 7.63
CA LEU A 241 4.47 -5.72 8.72
C LEU A 241 4.52 -7.25 8.86
N CYS A 242 4.54 -8.00 7.74
CA CYS A 242 4.71 -9.45 7.74
C CYS A 242 6.06 -9.85 8.34
N ASP A 243 7.15 -9.20 7.96
CA ASP A 243 8.49 -9.48 8.49
C ASP A 243 8.57 -9.23 10.00
N ARG A 244 7.99 -8.13 10.50
CA ARG A 244 7.88 -7.85 11.94
C ARG A 244 7.13 -8.95 12.68
N THR A 245 6.02 -9.43 12.13
CA THR A 245 5.23 -10.52 12.72
C THR A 245 6.04 -11.81 12.80
N LEU A 246 6.75 -12.16 11.74
CA LEU A 246 7.63 -13.34 11.69
C LEU A 246 8.79 -13.26 12.68
N HIS A 247 9.38 -12.09 12.87
CA HIS A 247 10.45 -11.89 13.86
C HIS A 247 9.96 -12.03 15.31
N LEU A 248 8.75 -11.59 15.60
CA LEU A 248 8.14 -11.75 16.93
C LEU A 248 7.88 -13.23 17.28
N THR A 249 7.43 -14.03 16.31
CA THR A 249 7.20 -15.47 16.49
C THR A 249 8.48 -16.24 16.73
N LYS A 250 9.55 -15.96 15.98
CA LYS A 250 10.86 -16.61 16.17
C LYS A 250 11.43 -16.35 17.56
N LYS A 251 11.24 -15.15 18.12
CA LYS A 251 11.66 -14.82 19.49
C LYS A 251 10.83 -15.51 20.56
N SER A 252 9.54 -15.75 20.31
CA SER A 252 8.64 -16.47 21.24
C SER A 252 8.90 -17.98 21.26
N ALA A 253 9.27 -18.57 20.13
CA ALA A 253 9.60 -20.00 20.03
C ALA A 253 10.99 -20.36 20.58
N ALA A 254 11.85 -19.36 20.83
CA ALA A 254 13.20 -19.53 21.36
C ALA A 254 13.29 -19.30 22.89
N ARG A 255 12.16 -19.14 23.57
CA ARG A 255 12.00 -19.09 25.03
C ARG A 255 11.26 -20.30 25.54
#